data_6a5325f2e2d99a28fe411fce2be20c7b
#
_entry.id   6a5325f2e2d99a28fe411fce2be20c7b
#
_cell.length_a   1.000
_cell.length_b   1.000
_cell.length_c   1.000
_cell.angle_alpha   90.00
_cell.angle_beta   90.00
_cell.angle_gamma   90.00
#
_symmetry.space_group_name_H-M   'P 1'
#
loop_
_entity.id
_entity.type
_entity.pdbx_description
1 polymer ?
#
loop_
_entity_poly.entity_id
_entity_poly.type
_entity_poly.pdbx_seq_one_letter_code
_entity_poly.pdbx_strand_id
1 'polypeptide(L)'
;MSVRLTLPASLLLACAGIAVALSPAGRADTIVSAVSAPAALAAAAKGDATLVDVRSPREWRRTGVATGARTVTIHNRGGIDAFVAEMVKTVGGDRSRPVALICATGGRSARAAKILADAGFTNLQNVAEGMQGRPDSGPGWLRRGLPVTPCPEC
;
A
#
# COMPACT_ATOMS: atom_id res chain seq x y z
N MET A 1 -9.29 -32.27 83.50
CA MET A 1 -9.53 -32.82 82.14
C MET A 1 -9.44 -31.65 81.16
N SER A 2 -8.31 -31.50 80.50
CA SER A 2 -8.08 -30.39 79.55
C SER A 2 -8.22 -30.91 78.09
N VAL A 3 -9.22 -30.42 77.41
CA VAL A 3 -9.48 -30.74 76.01
C VAL A 3 -8.68 -29.74 75.18
N ARG A 4 -7.68 -30.21 74.42
CA ARG A 4 -6.95 -29.42 73.41
C ARG A 4 -7.67 -29.49 72.11
N LEU A 5 -8.18 -28.36 71.66
CA LEU A 5 -8.81 -28.17 70.32
C LEU A 5 -7.68 -27.79 69.29
N THR A 6 -7.43 -28.69 68.37
CA THR A 6 -6.53 -28.50 67.27
C THR A 6 -7.28 -27.91 66.06
N LEU A 7 -6.89 -26.71 65.60
CA LEU A 7 -7.40 -26.08 64.38
C LEU A 7 -6.71 -26.70 63.13
N PRO A 8 -7.43 -26.92 62.03
CA PRO A 8 -6.82 -27.39 60.79
C PRO A 8 -6.20 -26.23 59.99
N ALA A 9 -5.06 -26.53 59.43
CA ALA A 9 -4.29 -25.63 58.57
C ALA A 9 -5.06 -25.21 57.30
N SER A 10 -5.20 -23.91 57.09
CA SER A 10 -5.80 -23.33 55.87
C SER A 10 -4.95 -23.62 54.64
N LEU A 11 -5.57 -24.29 53.69
CA LEU A 11 -5.02 -24.56 52.36
C LEU A 11 -5.05 -23.26 51.51
N LEU A 12 -3.90 -22.61 51.35
CA LEU A 12 -3.73 -21.46 50.45
C LEU A 12 -3.69 -21.97 49.01
N LEU A 13 -4.78 -21.75 48.28
CA LEU A 13 -4.88 -22.01 46.83
C LEU A 13 -4.15 -20.87 46.08
N ALA A 14 -2.95 -21.13 45.60
CA ALA A 14 -2.21 -20.20 44.76
C ALA A 14 -2.82 -20.21 43.34
N CYS A 15 -3.61 -19.19 43.00
CA CYS A 15 -4.01 -18.94 41.63
C CYS A 15 -2.80 -18.44 40.83
N ALA A 16 -2.15 -19.33 40.07
CA ALA A 16 -1.16 -18.97 39.07
C ALA A 16 -1.88 -18.30 37.89
N GLY A 17 -1.84 -16.95 37.85
CA GLY A 17 -2.32 -16.18 36.72
C GLY A 17 -1.42 -16.43 35.51
N ILE A 18 -1.96 -17.08 34.47
CA ILE A 18 -1.29 -17.21 33.18
C ILE A 18 -1.35 -15.83 32.51
N ALA A 19 -0.25 -15.08 32.58
CA ALA A 19 -0.06 -13.86 31.78
C ALA A 19 0.15 -14.28 30.32
N VAL A 20 -0.91 -14.19 29.51
CA VAL A 20 -0.80 -14.29 28.06
C VAL A 20 -0.07 -13.03 27.59
N ALA A 21 1.23 -13.15 27.31
CA ALA A 21 1.98 -12.11 26.64
C ALA A 21 1.43 -11.95 25.21
N LEU A 22 0.65 -10.88 24.96
CA LEU A 22 0.36 -10.44 23.60
C LEU A 22 1.69 -10.00 22.97
N SER A 23 2.27 -10.87 22.15
CA SER A 23 3.38 -10.48 21.28
C SER A 23 2.86 -9.37 20.34
N PRO A 24 3.56 -8.22 20.20
CA PRO A 24 3.18 -7.25 19.20
C PRO A 24 3.24 -7.95 17.84
N ALA A 25 2.14 -7.94 17.11
CA ALA A 25 2.07 -8.47 15.76
C ALA A 25 3.23 -7.85 14.96
N GLY A 26 4.20 -8.67 14.55
CA GLY A 26 5.36 -8.23 13.79
C GLY A 26 4.86 -7.44 12.57
N ARG A 27 5.39 -6.23 12.40
CA ARG A 27 5.09 -5.42 11.22
C ARG A 27 5.56 -6.23 10.01
N ALA A 28 4.66 -6.59 9.12
CA ALA A 28 5.04 -7.28 7.90
C ALA A 28 6.04 -6.40 7.14
N ASP A 29 7.17 -6.97 6.73
CA ASP A 29 8.18 -6.24 5.97
C ASP A 29 7.55 -5.72 4.67
N THR A 30 7.61 -4.41 4.47
CA THR A 30 7.10 -3.78 3.26
C THR A 30 8.11 -3.91 2.15
N ILE A 31 7.73 -4.55 1.06
CA ILE A 31 8.53 -4.63 -0.16
C ILE A 31 8.17 -3.43 -1.04
N VAL A 32 9.14 -2.54 -1.28
CA VAL A 32 9.03 -1.48 -2.29
C VAL A 32 10.05 -1.75 -3.38
N SER A 33 9.61 -2.10 -4.58
CA SER A 33 10.46 -2.41 -5.72
C SER A 33 10.26 -1.43 -6.87
N ALA A 34 11.28 -1.24 -7.70
CA ALA A 34 11.16 -0.52 -8.96
C ALA A 34 10.74 -1.49 -10.08
N VAL A 35 9.79 -1.08 -10.90
CA VAL A 35 9.35 -1.84 -12.07
C VAL A 35 9.36 -0.97 -13.32
N SER A 36 9.52 -1.58 -14.49
CA SER A 36 9.39 -0.88 -15.77
C SER A 36 7.91 -0.70 -16.17
N ALA A 37 7.63 0.27 -17.02
CA ALA A 37 6.26 0.49 -17.52
C ALA A 37 5.67 -0.74 -18.25
N PRO A 38 6.41 -1.47 -19.11
CA PRO A 38 5.90 -2.70 -19.71
C PRO A 38 5.59 -3.79 -18.69
N ALA A 39 6.42 -3.96 -17.65
CA ALA A 39 6.17 -4.94 -16.59
C ALA A 39 4.91 -4.60 -15.78
N ALA A 40 4.72 -3.32 -15.45
CA ALA A 40 3.52 -2.87 -14.75
C ALA A 40 2.25 -3.06 -15.59
N LEU A 41 2.31 -2.80 -16.90
CA LEU A 41 1.20 -3.08 -17.82
C LEU A 41 0.85 -4.57 -17.84
N ALA A 42 1.87 -5.44 -17.97
CA ALA A 42 1.68 -6.88 -18.01
C ALA A 42 1.08 -7.42 -16.70
N ALA A 43 1.57 -6.95 -15.54
CA ALA A 43 1.04 -7.34 -14.24
C ALA A 43 -0.41 -6.88 -14.06
N ALA A 44 -0.74 -5.66 -14.47
CA ALA A 44 -2.12 -5.15 -14.40
C ALA A 44 -3.08 -5.93 -15.31
N ALA A 45 -2.64 -6.27 -16.53
CA ALA A 45 -3.44 -7.03 -17.48
C ALA A 45 -3.76 -8.45 -16.99
N LYS A 46 -2.85 -9.07 -16.23
CA LYS A 46 -3.06 -10.39 -15.62
C LYS A 46 -3.81 -10.35 -14.30
N GLY A 47 -4.02 -9.16 -13.71
CA GLY A 47 -4.58 -9.03 -12.37
C GLY A 47 -3.58 -9.32 -11.24
N ASP A 48 -2.30 -9.48 -11.57
CA ASP A 48 -1.22 -9.73 -10.60
C ASP A 48 -0.90 -8.49 -9.74
N ALA A 49 -1.20 -7.28 -10.25
CA ALA A 49 -1.06 -6.04 -9.50
C ALA A 49 -2.17 -5.03 -9.86
N THR A 50 -2.56 -4.22 -8.90
CA THR A 50 -3.41 -3.04 -9.15
C THR A 50 -2.53 -1.89 -9.61
N LEU A 51 -2.65 -1.47 -10.88
CA LEU A 51 -1.96 -0.29 -11.37
C LEU A 51 -2.72 0.97 -10.96
N VAL A 52 -2.03 1.95 -10.36
CA VAL A 52 -2.63 3.20 -9.88
C VAL A 52 -1.84 4.39 -10.37
N ASP A 53 -2.51 5.29 -11.09
CA ASP A 53 -1.96 6.57 -11.52
C ASP A 53 -2.19 7.63 -10.43
N VAL A 54 -1.11 8.05 -9.77
CA VAL A 54 -1.15 9.00 -8.66
C VAL A 54 -0.93 10.46 -9.09
N ARG A 55 -1.04 10.76 -10.38
CA ARG A 55 -0.94 12.12 -10.92
C ARG A 55 -2.15 12.98 -10.54
N SER A 56 -2.20 14.19 -11.06
CA SER A 56 -3.35 15.09 -10.90
C SER A 56 -4.42 14.84 -11.97
N PRO A 57 -5.69 15.20 -11.69
CA PRO A 57 -6.78 15.18 -12.69
C PRO A 57 -6.43 15.95 -13.96
N ARG A 58 -5.75 17.10 -13.85
CA ARG A 58 -5.30 17.88 -15.01
C ARG A 58 -4.34 17.09 -15.92
N GLU A 59 -3.45 16.29 -15.32
CA GLU A 59 -2.53 15.44 -16.10
C GLU A 59 -3.25 14.28 -16.77
N TRP A 60 -4.21 13.66 -16.09
CA TRP A 60 -5.04 12.58 -16.65
C TRP A 60 -5.85 13.06 -17.87
N ARG A 61 -6.51 14.23 -17.75
CA ARG A 61 -7.24 14.81 -18.89
C ARG A 61 -6.35 15.15 -20.08
N ARG A 62 -5.12 15.59 -19.82
CA ARG A 62 -4.20 16.02 -20.87
C ARG A 62 -3.59 14.87 -21.66
N THR A 63 -3.24 13.77 -21.01
CA THR A 63 -2.46 12.69 -21.62
C THR A 63 -3.16 11.33 -21.60
N GLY A 64 -4.36 11.24 -21.03
CA GLY A 64 -4.94 9.97 -20.65
C GLY A 64 -4.24 9.35 -19.44
N VAL A 65 -4.71 8.18 -19.03
CA VAL A 65 -4.14 7.33 -17.99
C VAL A 65 -3.57 6.06 -18.61
N ALA A 66 -2.58 5.45 -17.96
CA ALA A 66 -2.08 4.14 -18.37
C ALA A 66 -3.26 3.14 -18.43
N THR A 67 -3.42 2.43 -19.54
CA THR A 67 -4.55 1.48 -19.69
C THR A 67 -4.56 0.47 -18.55
N GLY A 68 -5.75 0.29 -17.94
CA GLY A 68 -5.94 -0.55 -16.76
C GLY A 68 -5.63 0.11 -15.42
N ALA A 69 -5.10 1.35 -15.42
CA ALA A 69 -4.84 2.04 -14.17
C ALA A 69 -6.11 2.61 -13.54
N ARG A 70 -6.17 2.53 -12.20
CA ARG A 70 -7.08 3.32 -11.37
C ARG A 70 -6.47 4.70 -11.15
N THR A 71 -7.30 5.72 -10.98
CA THR A 71 -6.85 7.10 -10.74
C THR A 71 -7.06 7.46 -9.27
N VAL A 72 -5.97 7.70 -8.53
CA VAL A 72 -5.99 8.16 -7.13
C VAL A 72 -4.90 9.20 -6.95
N THR A 73 -5.28 10.47 -6.95
CA THR A 73 -4.29 11.55 -6.87
C THR A 73 -3.59 11.63 -5.51
N ILE A 74 -2.25 11.70 -5.51
CA ILE A 74 -1.48 11.99 -4.29
C ILE A 74 -1.71 13.43 -3.77
N HIS A 75 -2.27 14.31 -4.62
CA HIS A 75 -2.63 15.69 -4.27
C HIS A 75 -4.11 15.78 -3.81
N ASN A 76 -4.58 14.78 -3.04
CA ASN A 76 -5.93 14.78 -2.51
C ASN A 76 -6.17 16.03 -1.63
N ARG A 77 -7.31 16.71 -1.81
CA ARG A 77 -7.64 17.91 -1.02
C ARG A 77 -7.81 17.63 0.48
N GLY A 78 -8.17 16.40 0.85
CA GLY A 78 -8.22 15.93 2.23
C GLY A 78 -6.85 15.50 2.80
N GLY A 79 -5.75 15.76 2.08
CA GLY A 79 -4.40 15.44 2.54
C GLY A 79 -4.01 13.96 2.39
N ILE A 80 -2.98 13.57 3.15
CA ILE A 80 -2.42 12.22 3.10
C ILE A 80 -3.43 11.17 3.57
N ASP A 81 -4.18 11.45 4.63
CA ASP A 81 -5.16 10.50 5.17
C ASP A 81 -6.26 10.17 4.17
N ALA A 82 -6.75 11.18 3.43
CA ALA A 82 -7.74 10.97 2.38
C ALA A 82 -7.15 10.18 1.20
N PHE A 83 -5.89 10.43 0.82
CA PHE A 83 -5.19 9.63 -0.18
C PHE A 83 -5.07 8.16 0.24
N VAL A 84 -4.65 7.89 1.48
CA VAL A 84 -4.54 6.53 2.03
C VAL A 84 -5.90 5.84 2.08
N ALA A 85 -6.94 6.54 2.53
CA ALA A 85 -8.31 6.00 2.59
C ALA A 85 -8.83 5.60 1.20
N GLU A 86 -8.55 6.41 0.17
CA GLU A 86 -8.93 6.12 -1.21
C GLU A 86 -8.14 4.92 -1.76
N MET A 87 -6.85 4.82 -1.46
CA MET A 87 -6.02 3.67 -1.81
C MET A 87 -6.53 2.38 -1.16
N VAL A 88 -6.91 2.41 0.12
CA VAL A 88 -7.52 1.25 0.80
C VAL A 88 -8.79 0.78 0.09
N LYS A 89 -9.67 1.71 -0.30
CA LYS A 89 -10.88 1.38 -1.11
C LYS A 89 -10.50 0.77 -2.45
N THR A 90 -9.48 1.31 -3.11
CA THR A 90 -9.02 0.88 -4.44
C THR A 90 -8.55 -0.58 -4.43
N VAL A 91 -7.95 -1.03 -3.34
CA VAL A 91 -7.49 -2.44 -3.18
C VAL A 91 -8.52 -3.34 -2.47
N GLY A 92 -9.73 -2.83 -2.23
CA GLY A 92 -10.79 -3.62 -1.57
C GLY A 92 -10.52 -3.91 -0.09
N GLY A 93 -9.76 -3.05 0.60
CA GLY A 93 -9.39 -3.19 2.01
C GLY A 93 -8.15 -4.03 2.28
N ASP A 94 -7.69 -4.83 1.32
CA ASP A 94 -6.53 -5.72 1.46
C ASP A 94 -5.23 -4.98 1.11
N ARG A 95 -4.49 -4.56 2.15
CA ARG A 95 -3.20 -3.86 2.01
C ARG A 95 -2.04 -4.76 1.61
N SER A 96 -2.23 -6.07 1.55
CA SER A 96 -1.22 -7.02 1.08
C SER A 96 -1.23 -7.21 -0.45
N ARG A 97 -2.29 -6.75 -1.12
CA ARG A 97 -2.40 -6.84 -2.58
C ARG A 97 -1.28 -6.05 -3.27
N PRO A 98 -0.67 -6.62 -4.33
CA PRO A 98 0.34 -5.91 -5.11
C PRO A 98 -0.23 -4.64 -5.75
N VAL A 99 0.45 -3.51 -5.53
CA VAL A 99 0.10 -2.20 -6.10
C VAL A 99 1.27 -1.63 -6.87
N ALA A 100 1.10 -1.37 -8.17
CA ALA A 100 2.05 -0.65 -9.01
C ALA A 100 1.62 0.82 -9.11
N LEU A 101 2.47 1.74 -8.66
CA LEU A 101 2.21 3.18 -8.62
C LEU A 101 2.92 3.87 -9.77
N ILE A 102 2.20 4.67 -10.56
CA ILE A 102 2.76 5.45 -11.66
C ILE A 102 2.46 6.95 -11.48
N CYS A 103 3.43 7.79 -11.80
CA CYS A 103 3.23 9.24 -11.91
C CYS A 103 3.87 9.78 -13.18
N ALA A 104 4.24 11.05 -13.26
CA ALA A 104 4.87 11.60 -14.46
C ALA A 104 6.27 11.03 -14.71
N THR A 105 7.13 11.02 -13.69
CA THR A 105 8.57 10.71 -13.79
C THR A 105 9.11 9.85 -12.64
N GLY A 106 8.26 9.10 -11.95
CA GLY A 106 8.64 8.19 -10.87
C GLY A 106 8.77 8.79 -9.46
N GLY A 107 8.95 10.10 -9.33
CA GLY A 107 9.20 10.72 -8.01
C GLY A 107 7.98 10.76 -7.08
N ARG A 108 6.82 11.18 -7.59
CA ARG A 108 5.57 11.20 -6.80
C ARG A 108 5.08 9.79 -6.44
N SER A 109 5.24 8.83 -7.35
CA SER A 109 4.89 7.44 -7.10
C SER A 109 5.82 6.78 -6.07
N ALA A 110 7.11 7.12 -6.06
CA ALA A 110 8.03 6.70 -4.99
C ALA A 110 7.63 7.28 -3.62
N ARG A 111 7.24 8.56 -3.58
CA ARG A 111 6.70 9.19 -2.36
C ARG A 111 5.38 8.52 -1.92
N ALA A 112 4.48 8.23 -2.86
CA ALA A 112 3.24 7.54 -2.58
C ALA A 112 3.50 6.15 -2.00
N ALA A 113 4.45 5.39 -2.54
CA ALA A 113 4.85 4.09 -2.02
C ALA A 113 5.31 4.18 -0.55
N LYS A 114 6.12 5.19 -0.21
CA LYS A 114 6.55 5.40 1.18
C LYS A 114 5.37 5.69 2.10
N ILE A 115 4.47 6.60 1.72
CA ILE A 115 3.26 6.92 2.49
C ILE A 115 2.41 5.67 2.73
N LEU A 116 2.22 4.85 1.70
CA LEU A 116 1.42 3.63 1.79
C LEU A 116 2.11 2.54 2.62
N ALA A 117 3.44 2.44 2.55
CA ALA A 117 4.22 1.56 3.41
C ALA A 117 4.02 1.91 4.89
N ASP A 118 4.11 3.21 5.22
CA ASP A 118 3.86 3.71 6.58
C ASP A 118 2.40 3.44 7.02
N ALA A 119 1.47 3.39 6.07
CA ALA A 119 0.06 3.03 6.29
C ALA A 119 -0.21 1.50 6.29
N GLY A 120 0.82 0.65 6.23
CA GLY A 120 0.71 -0.80 6.37
C GLY A 120 0.46 -1.57 5.07
N PHE A 121 0.66 -0.96 3.90
CA PHE A 121 0.72 -1.71 2.64
C PHE A 121 2.05 -2.46 2.57
N THR A 122 2.03 -3.72 2.13
CA THR A 122 3.21 -4.59 2.19
C THR A 122 3.83 -4.93 0.84
N ASN A 123 3.13 -4.69 -0.27
CA ASN A 123 3.58 -5.06 -1.61
C ASN A 123 3.40 -3.90 -2.60
N LEU A 124 4.42 -3.05 -2.68
CA LEU A 124 4.38 -1.80 -3.43
C LEU A 124 5.43 -1.78 -4.52
N GLN A 125 5.05 -1.32 -5.70
CA GLN A 125 5.94 -1.19 -6.85
C GLN A 125 5.90 0.26 -7.35
N ASN A 126 7.06 0.83 -7.62
CA ASN A 126 7.19 2.13 -8.26
C ASN A 126 7.52 1.98 -9.74
N VAL A 127 6.66 2.47 -10.63
CA VAL A 127 6.99 2.59 -12.06
C VAL A 127 7.96 3.76 -12.22
N ALA A 128 9.27 3.46 -12.07
CA ALA A 128 10.32 4.46 -11.89
C ALA A 128 10.44 5.45 -13.05
N GLU A 129 10.21 5.00 -14.28
CA GLU A 129 10.23 5.87 -15.47
C GLU A 129 8.95 6.72 -15.62
N GLY A 130 7.84 6.33 -14.97
CA GLY A 130 6.56 7.05 -15.03
C GLY A 130 5.95 7.13 -16.42
N MET A 131 5.04 8.10 -16.62
CA MET A 131 4.38 8.34 -17.91
C MET A 131 5.30 9.01 -18.95
N GLN A 132 6.20 9.92 -18.52
CA GLN A 132 6.97 10.78 -19.40
C GLN A 132 8.42 10.33 -19.61
N GLY A 133 8.92 9.47 -18.72
CA GLY A 133 10.30 9.02 -18.72
C GLY A 133 11.27 9.94 -17.96
N ARG A 134 12.45 9.40 -17.71
CA ARG A 134 13.62 10.07 -17.14
C ARG A 134 14.90 9.48 -17.74
N PRO A 135 15.97 10.25 -17.88
CA PRO A 135 17.23 9.76 -18.46
C PRO A 135 17.80 8.53 -17.74
N ASP A 136 17.67 8.49 -16.42
CA ASP A 136 18.19 7.46 -15.53
C ASP A 136 17.23 6.28 -15.26
N SER A 137 15.97 6.38 -15.70
CA SER A 137 14.93 5.38 -15.35
C SER A 137 14.22 4.79 -16.56
N GLY A 138 14.40 5.36 -17.73
CA GLY A 138 13.82 4.89 -19.00
C GLY A 138 12.91 5.89 -19.70
N PRO A 139 12.44 5.54 -20.92
CA PRO A 139 11.71 6.47 -21.78
C PRO A 139 10.31 6.82 -21.31
N GLY A 140 9.74 6.06 -20.38
CA GLY A 140 8.40 6.26 -19.87
C GLY A 140 7.29 5.64 -20.71
N TRP A 141 6.11 5.53 -20.13
CA TRP A 141 4.94 4.90 -20.72
C TRP A 141 4.60 5.43 -22.12
N LEU A 142 4.51 6.75 -22.26
CA LEU A 142 4.09 7.40 -23.50
C LEU A 142 5.11 7.25 -24.63
N ARG A 143 6.39 7.44 -24.34
CA ARG A 143 7.44 7.30 -25.37
C ARG A 143 7.68 5.85 -25.79
N ARG A 144 7.26 4.90 -24.94
CA ARG A 144 7.24 3.47 -25.31
C ARG A 144 6.07 3.12 -26.21
N GLY A 145 5.14 4.02 -26.46
CA GLY A 145 3.92 3.75 -27.21
C GLY A 145 2.98 2.79 -26.48
N LEU A 146 3.08 2.68 -25.14
CA LEU A 146 2.17 1.83 -24.38
C LEU A 146 0.76 2.42 -24.35
N PRO A 147 -0.28 1.58 -24.29
CA PRO A 147 -1.65 2.02 -24.43
C PRO A 147 -2.09 2.96 -23.30
N VAL A 148 -2.83 4.00 -23.66
CA VAL A 148 -3.48 4.93 -22.74
C VAL A 148 -4.97 4.96 -22.96
N THR A 149 -5.74 5.13 -21.89
CA THR A 149 -7.17 5.35 -21.91
C THR A 149 -7.45 6.84 -21.74
N PRO A 150 -8.15 7.51 -22.67
CA PRO A 150 -8.58 8.89 -22.47
C PRO A 150 -9.43 9.03 -21.22
N CYS A 151 -9.28 10.14 -20.51
CA CYS A 151 -10.01 10.41 -19.27
C CYS A 151 -10.49 11.87 -19.21
N PRO A 152 -11.40 12.29 -20.12
CA PRO A 152 -11.83 13.68 -20.20
C PRO A 152 -12.58 14.12 -18.93
N GLU A 153 -13.28 13.20 -18.26
CA GLU A 153 -14.05 13.47 -17.05
C GLU A 153 -13.25 13.27 -15.74
N CYS A 154 -11.97 12.88 -15.84
CA CYS A 154 -11.13 12.81 -14.63
C CYS A 154 -11.01 14.23 -13.93
#